data_0d3fba2664fa5bf1ad4adef854a126d5
#
_entry.id   0d3fba2664fa5bf1ad4adef854a126d5
#
_cell.length_a   1.000
_cell.length_b   1.000
_cell.length_c   1.000
_cell.angle_alpha   90.00
_cell.angle_beta   90.00
_cell.angle_gamma   90.00
#
_symmetry.space_group_name_H-M   'P 1'
#
loop_
_entity.id
_entity.type
_entity.pdbx_description
1 polymer ?
#
loop_
_entity_poly.entity_id
_entity_poly.type
_entity_poly.pdbx_seq_one_letter_code
_entity_poly.pdbx_strand_id
1 'polypeptide(L)'
;MFPSIVNVLNDVAEDGATTELKGHVEHLSHFIQSFGFAFNLHLMRYILGVSNELSQALQRKDQDIVNAMKLVRMSKERLQIMRENGWSSLLDEVSTFCGINKILVPNMDDIYVARGRSRRYTDGMTNLHFYRVELFYAIIDMQLQELNNRFTESNTELLLCVSCLSPSDFFATFDKQKLIRLA
;
A
#
# COMPACT_ATOMS: atom_id res chain seq x y z
N MET A 1 -4.58 -7.19 19.76
CA MET A 1 -4.21 -5.76 19.58
C MET A 1 -5.38 -4.87 19.15
N PHE A 2 -6.13 -5.15 18.07
CA PHE A 2 -7.27 -4.33 17.65
C PHE A 2 -8.37 -4.19 18.74
N PRO A 3 -8.87 -5.27 19.38
CA PRO A 3 -9.85 -5.14 20.48
C PRO A 3 -9.35 -4.30 21.65
N SER A 4 -8.05 -4.36 21.97
CA SER A 4 -7.47 -3.56 23.05
C SER A 4 -7.50 -2.05 22.73
N ILE A 5 -7.31 -1.67 21.46
CA ILE A 5 -7.43 -0.28 21.02
C ILE A 5 -8.87 0.20 21.17
N VAL A 6 -9.84 -0.62 20.74
CA VAL A 6 -11.26 -0.30 20.86
C VAL A 6 -11.67 -0.14 22.33
N ASN A 7 -11.20 -1.04 23.22
CA ASN A 7 -11.49 -0.93 24.65
C ASN A 7 -10.93 0.36 25.25
N VAL A 8 -9.66 0.71 24.96
CA VAL A 8 -9.08 1.97 25.44
C VAL A 8 -9.86 3.20 24.95
N LEU A 9 -10.30 3.18 23.69
CA LEU A 9 -11.12 4.28 23.16
C LEU A 9 -12.46 4.37 23.88
N ASN A 10 -13.10 3.24 24.17
CA ASN A 10 -14.36 3.22 24.91
C ASN A 10 -14.17 3.72 26.36
N ASP A 11 -13.10 3.28 27.05
CA ASP A 11 -12.78 3.74 28.40
C ASP A 11 -12.56 5.26 28.42
N VAL A 12 -11.82 5.81 27.43
CA VAL A 12 -11.61 7.25 27.32
C VAL A 12 -12.91 7.99 26.94
N ALA A 13 -13.82 7.38 26.18
CA ALA A 13 -15.14 7.97 25.87
C ALA A 13 -16.02 8.07 27.14
N GLU A 14 -15.93 7.07 28.05
CA GLU A 14 -16.68 7.07 29.30
C GLU A 14 -16.07 8.04 30.33
N ASP A 15 -14.76 8.04 30.51
CA ASP A 15 -14.03 8.77 31.57
C ASP A 15 -13.51 10.14 31.13
N GLY A 16 -13.65 10.51 29.85
CA GLY A 16 -13.10 11.75 29.29
C GLY A 16 -13.58 13.02 30.01
N ALA A 17 -12.61 13.90 30.31
CA ALA A 17 -12.83 15.10 31.13
C ALA A 17 -13.71 16.19 30.46
N THR A 18 -13.84 16.17 29.12
CA THR A 18 -14.60 17.16 28.37
C THR A 18 -15.54 16.51 27.36
N THR A 19 -16.69 17.15 27.10
CA THR A 19 -17.66 16.69 26.08
C THR A 19 -17.05 16.66 24.69
N GLU A 20 -16.15 17.57 24.36
CA GLU A 20 -15.43 17.62 23.09
C GLU A 20 -14.51 16.41 22.91
N LEU A 21 -13.75 16.04 23.94
CA LEU A 21 -12.89 14.86 23.93
C LEU A 21 -13.72 13.59 23.72
N LYS A 22 -14.83 13.45 24.45
CA LYS A 22 -15.74 12.30 24.29
C LYS A 22 -16.26 12.18 22.87
N GLY A 23 -16.72 13.27 22.26
CA GLY A 23 -17.20 13.29 20.87
C GLY A 23 -16.11 12.90 19.85
N HIS A 24 -14.88 13.37 20.03
CA HIS A 24 -13.77 12.98 19.16
C HIS A 24 -13.43 11.49 19.29
N VAL A 25 -13.41 10.98 20.50
CA VAL A 25 -13.08 9.57 20.77
C VAL A 25 -14.17 8.64 20.25
N GLU A 26 -15.45 9.00 20.44
CA GLU A 26 -16.58 8.25 19.86
C GLU A 26 -16.49 8.21 18.33
N HIS A 27 -16.23 9.36 17.70
CA HIS A 27 -16.05 9.43 16.24
C HIS A 27 -14.90 8.54 15.77
N LEU A 28 -13.75 8.57 16.46
CA LEU A 28 -12.57 7.74 16.16
C LEU A 28 -12.88 6.26 16.33
N SER A 29 -13.57 5.89 17.43
CA SER A 29 -13.99 4.51 17.70
C SER A 29 -14.91 3.99 16.60
N HIS A 30 -15.89 4.77 16.18
CA HIS A 30 -16.75 4.44 15.05
C HIS A 30 -16.00 4.34 13.71
N PHE A 31 -14.99 5.20 13.51
CA PHE A 31 -14.18 5.19 12.29
C PHE A 31 -13.34 3.91 12.18
N ILE A 32 -12.59 3.56 13.23
CA ILE A 32 -11.74 2.36 13.21
C ILE A 32 -12.56 1.06 13.16
N GLN A 33 -13.79 1.06 13.68
CA GLN A 33 -14.73 -0.05 13.61
C GLN A 33 -15.56 -0.07 12.31
N SER A 34 -15.07 0.55 11.23
CA SER A 34 -15.72 0.54 9.93
C SER A 34 -15.04 -0.42 8.96
N PHE A 35 -15.82 -0.98 8.03
CA PHE A 35 -15.29 -1.78 6.92
C PHE A 35 -14.25 -1.00 6.10
N GLY A 36 -14.51 0.28 5.82
CA GLY A 36 -13.59 1.13 5.07
C GLY A 36 -12.23 1.27 5.75
N PHE A 37 -12.19 1.39 7.08
CA PHE A 37 -10.93 1.39 7.83
C PHE A 37 -10.22 0.03 7.73
N ALA A 38 -10.93 -1.07 7.96
CA ALA A 38 -10.38 -2.41 7.87
C ALA A 38 -9.81 -2.70 6.48
N PHE A 39 -10.55 -2.31 5.42
CA PHE A 39 -10.10 -2.46 4.04
C PHE A 39 -8.80 -1.68 3.77
N ASN A 40 -8.78 -0.40 4.12
CA ASN A 40 -7.59 0.43 3.96
C ASN A 40 -6.40 -0.10 4.76
N LEU A 41 -6.62 -0.55 5.99
CA LEU A 41 -5.57 -1.12 6.85
C LEU A 41 -4.89 -2.33 6.18
N HIS A 42 -5.67 -3.27 5.65
CA HIS A 42 -5.14 -4.46 4.99
C HIS A 42 -4.44 -4.13 3.67
N LEU A 43 -5.04 -3.26 2.85
CA LEU A 43 -4.44 -2.81 1.59
C LEU A 43 -3.10 -2.10 1.84
N MET A 44 -3.09 -1.14 2.77
CA MET A 44 -1.87 -0.38 3.09
C MET A 44 -0.81 -1.25 3.75
N ARG A 45 -1.19 -2.21 4.58
CA ARG A 45 -0.25 -3.19 5.15
C ARG A 45 0.50 -3.95 4.05
N TYR A 46 -0.19 -4.38 3.00
CA TYR A 46 0.45 -5.06 1.86
C TYR A 46 1.40 -4.13 1.10
N ILE A 47 0.91 -2.96 0.70
CA ILE A 47 1.68 -2.00 -0.11
C ILE A 47 2.90 -1.48 0.65
N LEU A 48 2.71 -1.08 1.91
CA LEU A 48 3.80 -0.63 2.76
C LEU A 48 4.79 -1.76 3.08
N GLY A 49 4.33 -3.02 3.16
CA GLY A 49 5.19 -4.18 3.29
C GLY A 49 6.15 -4.30 2.12
N VAL A 50 5.65 -4.28 0.88
CA VAL A 50 6.47 -4.32 -0.35
C VAL A 50 7.44 -3.13 -0.41
N SER A 51 6.96 -1.93 -0.12
CA SER A 51 7.79 -0.71 -0.16
C SER A 51 8.87 -0.71 0.93
N ASN A 52 8.57 -1.19 2.13
CA ASN A 52 9.53 -1.28 3.23
C ASN A 52 10.61 -2.33 2.96
N GLU A 53 10.25 -3.51 2.46
CA GLU A 53 11.23 -4.54 2.05
C GLU A 53 12.20 -3.99 1.00
N LEU A 54 11.69 -3.30 -0.02
CA LEU A 54 12.51 -2.64 -1.03
C LEU A 54 13.41 -1.56 -0.40
N SER A 55 12.86 -0.69 0.43
CA SER A 55 13.61 0.38 1.08
C SER A 55 14.73 -0.15 1.96
N GLN A 56 14.46 -1.14 2.79
CA GLN A 56 15.48 -1.78 3.63
C GLN A 56 16.59 -2.44 2.81
N ALA A 57 16.21 -3.11 1.71
CA ALA A 57 17.19 -3.74 0.83
C ALA A 57 18.08 -2.72 0.12
N LEU A 58 17.50 -1.59 -0.35
CA LEU A 58 18.27 -0.53 -1.02
C LEU A 58 19.19 0.25 -0.08
N GLN A 59 18.92 0.26 1.23
CA GLN A 59 19.74 0.96 2.24
C GLN A 59 20.91 0.15 2.75
N ARG A 60 21.06 -1.11 2.34
CA ARG A 60 22.19 -1.95 2.77
C ARG A 60 23.49 -1.43 2.17
N LYS A 61 24.54 -1.37 2.99
CA LYS A 61 25.87 -0.88 2.58
C LYS A 61 26.57 -1.79 1.56
N ASP A 62 26.23 -3.08 1.56
CA ASP A 62 26.77 -4.13 0.69
C ASP A 62 25.90 -4.35 -0.57
N GLN A 63 24.90 -3.49 -0.80
CA GLN A 63 24.00 -3.62 -1.94
C GLN A 63 24.69 -3.16 -3.23
N ASP A 64 24.83 -4.08 -4.18
CA ASP A 64 25.26 -3.72 -5.54
C ASP A 64 24.08 -3.25 -6.41
N ILE A 65 24.40 -2.49 -7.46
CA ILE A 65 23.42 -1.86 -8.35
C ILE A 65 22.57 -2.92 -9.08
N VAL A 66 23.17 -4.04 -9.49
CA VAL A 66 22.47 -5.09 -10.26
C VAL A 66 21.39 -5.73 -9.38
N ASN A 67 21.73 -6.07 -8.14
CA ASN A 67 20.77 -6.62 -7.18
C ASN A 67 19.71 -5.59 -6.81
N ALA A 68 20.09 -4.33 -6.62
CA ALA A 68 19.14 -3.25 -6.37
C ALA A 68 18.08 -3.16 -7.49
N MET A 69 18.47 -3.19 -8.75
CA MET A 69 17.55 -3.13 -9.89
C MET A 69 16.67 -4.39 -10.02
N LYS A 70 17.20 -5.58 -9.66
CA LYS A 70 16.37 -6.79 -9.56
C LYS A 70 15.27 -6.66 -8.50
N LEU A 71 15.60 -6.12 -7.33
CA LEU A 71 14.65 -5.91 -6.24
C LEU A 71 13.56 -4.90 -6.62
N VAL A 72 13.92 -3.82 -7.31
CA VAL A 72 12.94 -2.86 -7.86
C VAL A 72 11.99 -3.55 -8.81
N ARG A 73 12.51 -4.36 -9.76
CA ARG A 73 11.68 -5.11 -10.71
C ARG A 73 10.74 -6.08 -9.98
N MET A 74 11.25 -6.86 -9.04
CA MET A 74 10.44 -7.79 -8.25
C MET A 74 9.33 -7.08 -7.47
N SER A 75 9.61 -5.89 -6.92
CA SER A 75 8.60 -5.10 -6.23
C SER A 75 7.50 -4.60 -7.16
N LYS A 76 7.85 -4.15 -8.38
CA LYS A 76 6.88 -3.79 -9.42
C LYS A 76 6.03 -5.01 -9.83
N GLU A 77 6.66 -6.16 -10.06
CA GLU A 77 5.97 -7.41 -10.41
C GLU A 77 4.99 -7.85 -9.30
N ARG A 78 5.40 -7.78 -8.02
CA ARG A 78 4.51 -8.10 -6.88
C ARG A 78 3.30 -7.18 -6.82
N LEU A 79 3.47 -5.88 -7.00
CA LEU A 79 2.35 -4.93 -7.06
C LEU A 79 1.44 -5.18 -8.27
N GLN A 80 2.02 -5.53 -9.43
CA GLN A 80 1.25 -5.86 -10.62
C GLN A 80 0.42 -7.15 -10.41
N ILE A 81 1.00 -8.19 -9.84
CA ILE A 81 0.29 -9.44 -9.49
C ILE A 81 -0.84 -9.14 -8.49
N MET A 82 -0.58 -8.31 -7.48
CA MET A 82 -1.62 -7.89 -6.53
C MET A 82 -2.76 -7.17 -7.26
N ARG A 83 -2.43 -6.25 -8.18
CA ARG A 83 -3.44 -5.53 -8.97
C ARG A 83 -4.33 -6.46 -9.78
N GLU A 84 -3.74 -7.47 -10.42
CA GLU A 84 -4.45 -8.37 -11.33
C GLU A 84 -5.27 -9.43 -10.58
N ASN A 85 -4.69 -10.01 -9.53
CA ASN A 85 -5.21 -11.21 -8.90
C ASN A 85 -5.53 -11.05 -7.40
N GLY A 86 -5.13 -9.93 -6.77
CA GLY A 86 -5.18 -9.77 -5.31
C GLY A 86 -6.55 -9.37 -4.75
N TRP A 87 -7.50 -8.94 -5.60
CA TRP A 87 -8.78 -8.39 -5.12
C TRP A 87 -9.55 -9.36 -4.23
N SER A 88 -9.79 -10.57 -4.71
CA SER A 88 -10.60 -11.57 -3.98
C SER A 88 -9.94 -11.96 -2.67
N SER A 89 -8.63 -12.21 -2.68
CA SER A 89 -7.87 -12.55 -1.47
C SER A 89 -7.91 -11.44 -0.44
N LEU A 90 -7.73 -10.17 -0.86
CA LEU A 90 -7.82 -9.02 0.04
C LEU A 90 -9.23 -8.89 0.64
N LEU A 91 -10.27 -9.05 -0.18
CA LEU A 91 -11.65 -8.95 0.29
C LEU A 91 -11.97 -10.05 1.31
N ASP A 92 -11.49 -11.27 1.10
CA ASP A 92 -11.65 -12.40 2.03
C ASP A 92 -10.91 -12.16 3.34
N GLU A 93 -9.67 -11.66 3.30
CA GLU A 93 -8.90 -11.30 4.51
C GLU A 93 -9.62 -10.21 5.31
N VAL A 94 -10.09 -9.15 4.64
CA VAL A 94 -10.82 -8.05 5.28
C VAL A 94 -12.14 -8.56 5.87
N SER A 95 -12.88 -9.37 5.14
CA SER A 95 -14.15 -9.94 5.60
C SER A 95 -13.96 -10.84 6.82
N THR A 96 -12.90 -11.65 6.83
CA THR A 96 -12.53 -12.48 7.98
C THR A 96 -12.18 -11.62 9.19
N PHE A 97 -11.35 -10.58 9.01
CA PHE A 97 -11.03 -9.64 10.08
C PHE A 97 -12.28 -8.92 10.61
N CYS A 98 -13.17 -8.50 9.74
CA CYS A 98 -14.44 -7.85 10.12
C CYS A 98 -15.32 -8.82 10.92
N GLY A 99 -15.44 -10.07 10.50
CA GLY A 99 -16.20 -11.09 11.22
C GLY A 99 -15.69 -11.33 12.64
N ILE A 100 -14.37 -11.44 12.82
CA ILE A 100 -13.74 -11.61 14.14
C ILE A 100 -14.00 -10.40 15.05
N ASN A 101 -14.00 -9.19 14.50
CA ASN A 101 -14.13 -7.93 15.26
C ASN A 101 -15.56 -7.36 15.24
N LYS A 102 -16.55 -8.13 14.76
CA LYS A 102 -17.97 -7.73 14.69
C LYS A 102 -18.22 -6.44 13.89
N ILE A 103 -17.39 -6.19 12.89
CA ILE A 103 -17.53 -5.07 11.94
C ILE A 103 -18.47 -5.50 10.82
N LEU A 104 -19.47 -4.69 10.51
CA LEU A 104 -20.40 -4.99 9.43
C LEU A 104 -19.71 -4.90 8.07
N VAL A 105 -19.75 -5.99 7.30
CA VAL A 105 -19.29 -6.05 5.91
C VAL A 105 -20.43 -5.56 5.01
N PRO A 106 -20.25 -4.50 4.20
CA PRO A 106 -21.30 -4.03 3.30
C PRO A 106 -21.52 -5.02 2.16
N ASN A 107 -22.75 -5.08 1.65
CA ASN A 107 -22.99 -5.78 0.38
C ASN A 107 -22.32 -5.00 -0.76
N MET A 108 -21.53 -5.69 -1.57
CA MET A 108 -20.75 -5.05 -2.63
C MET A 108 -21.60 -4.51 -3.77
N ASP A 109 -22.81 -5.03 -3.96
CA ASP A 109 -23.75 -4.59 -5.01
C ASP A 109 -24.59 -3.36 -4.56
N ASP A 110 -24.61 -3.04 -3.26
CA ASP A 110 -25.33 -1.88 -2.76
C ASP A 110 -24.62 -0.57 -3.12
N ILE A 111 -25.39 0.51 -3.18
CA ILE A 111 -24.89 1.86 -3.44
C ILE A 111 -23.95 2.28 -2.30
N TYR A 112 -22.75 2.73 -2.65
CA TYR A 112 -21.79 3.30 -1.72
C TYR A 112 -22.33 4.60 -1.11
N VAL A 113 -22.32 4.69 0.19
CA VAL A 113 -22.71 5.88 0.95
C VAL A 113 -21.49 6.42 1.70
N ALA A 114 -20.94 7.53 1.21
CA ALA A 114 -19.85 8.22 1.90
C ALA A 114 -20.34 8.76 3.25
N ARG A 115 -19.64 8.43 4.34
CA ARG A 115 -19.95 8.99 5.66
C ARG A 115 -19.75 10.51 5.66
N GLY A 116 -20.75 11.25 6.16
CA GLY A 116 -20.69 12.71 6.30
C GLY A 116 -20.91 13.51 5.01
N ARG A 117 -21.18 12.87 3.87
CA ARG A 117 -21.58 13.56 2.63
C ARG A 117 -23.03 13.29 2.29
N SER A 118 -23.72 14.30 1.73
CA SER A 118 -25.08 14.13 1.22
C SER A 118 -25.12 13.06 0.13
N ARG A 119 -26.16 12.21 0.12
CA ARG A 119 -26.40 11.16 -0.91
C ARG A 119 -26.35 11.66 -2.37
N ARG A 120 -26.43 12.97 -2.59
CA ARG A 120 -26.43 13.60 -3.92
C ARG A 120 -25.08 13.55 -4.64
N TYR A 121 -24.01 13.12 -3.97
CA TYR A 121 -22.64 13.14 -4.55
C TYR A 121 -22.08 11.77 -4.95
N THR A 122 -22.85 10.70 -4.74
CA THR A 122 -22.45 9.36 -5.19
C THR A 122 -23.36 8.99 -6.36
N ASP A 123 -22.92 9.21 -7.59
CA ASP A 123 -23.62 8.93 -8.87
C ASP A 123 -24.04 7.46 -9.06
N GLY A 124 -24.72 6.85 -8.07
CA GLY A 124 -25.13 5.44 -8.14
C GLY A 124 -23.98 4.44 -8.09
N MET A 125 -22.78 4.87 -7.66
CA MET A 125 -21.61 4.02 -7.52
C MET A 125 -21.87 2.91 -6.48
N THR A 126 -21.58 1.66 -6.82
CA THR A 126 -21.68 0.54 -5.89
C THR A 126 -20.47 0.47 -4.94
N ASN A 127 -20.64 -0.23 -3.81
CA ASN A 127 -19.53 -0.51 -2.91
C ASN A 127 -18.40 -1.25 -3.64
N LEU A 128 -18.72 -2.20 -4.51
CA LEU A 128 -17.73 -2.90 -5.34
C LEU A 128 -16.89 -1.92 -6.17
N HIS A 129 -17.54 -1.00 -6.88
CA HIS A 129 -16.83 -0.01 -7.69
C HIS A 129 -15.92 0.86 -6.81
N PHE A 130 -16.44 1.40 -5.70
CA PHE A 130 -15.67 2.25 -4.81
C PHE A 130 -14.43 1.53 -4.24
N TYR A 131 -14.60 0.35 -3.63
CA TYR A 131 -13.48 -0.34 -3.00
C TYR A 131 -12.51 -0.95 -4.01
N ARG A 132 -13.00 -1.45 -5.14
CA ARG A 132 -12.15 -2.10 -6.14
C ARG A 132 -11.49 -1.12 -7.09
N VAL A 133 -12.21 -0.13 -7.58
CA VAL A 133 -11.69 0.80 -8.61
C VAL A 133 -11.08 2.03 -7.97
N GLU A 134 -11.85 2.74 -7.13
CA GLU A 134 -11.44 4.03 -6.57
C GLU A 134 -10.40 3.90 -5.43
N LEU A 135 -10.30 2.73 -4.79
CA LEU A 135 -9.29 2.50 -3.75
C LEU A 135 -8.25 1.47 -4.19
N PHE A 136 -8.63 0.21 -4.40
CA PHE A 136 -7.67 -0.86 -4.63
C PHE A 136 -6.81 -0.62 -5.87
N TYR A 137 -7.43 -0.44 -7.05
CA TYR A 137 -6.67 -0.18 -8.26
C TYR A 137 -5.96 1.17 -8.23
N ALA A 138 -6.64 2.23 -7.82
CA ALA A 138 -6.07 3.57 -7.81
C ALA A 138 -4.80 3.67 -6.94
N ILE A 139 -4.80 3.07 -5.74
CA ILE A 139 -3.65 3.10 -4.84
C ILE A 139 -2.49 2.26 -5.39
N ILE A 140 -2.77 1.07 -5.93
CA ILE A 140 -1.71 0.22 -6.52
C ILE A 140 -1.13 0.89 -7.77
N ASP A 141 -1.97 1.44 -8.64
CA ASP A 141 -1.54 2.15 -9.85
C ASP A 141 -0.67 3.37 -9.51
N MET A 142 -1.04 4.12 -8.47
CA MET A 142 -0.22 5.23 -7.96
C MET A 142 1.16 4.75 -7.50
N GLN A 143 1.25 3.64 -6.77
CA GLN A 143 2.53 3.08 -6.32
C GLN A 143 3.37 2.55 -7.49
N LEU A 144 2.75 1.88 -8.45
CA LEU A 144 3.43 1.43 -9.67
C LEU A 144 3.95 2.61 -10.49
N GLN A 145 3.15 3.66 -10.64
CA GLN A 145 3.56 4.89 -11.33
C GLN A 145 4.73 5.56 -10.64
N GLU A 146 4.71 5.68 -9.31
CA GLU A 146 5.81 6.25 -8.54
C GLU A 146 7.11 5.44 -8.70
N LEU A 147 7.05 4.11 -8.63
CA LEU A 147 8.19 3.26 -8.89
C LEU A 147 8.69 3.35 -10.35
N ASN A 148 7.78 3.50 -11.31
CA ASN A 148 8.15 3.67 -12.71
C ASN A 148 8.80 5.03 -12.97
N ASN A 149 8.32 6.10 -12.32
CA ASN A 149 8.90 7.44 -12.44
C ASN A 149 10.30 7.52 -11.83
N ARG A 150 10.50 6.87 -10.67
CA ARG A 150 11.82 6.85 -10.00
C ARG A 150 12.83 5.95 -10.70
N PHE A 151 12.38 4.81 -11.19
CA PHE A 151 13.19 3.78 -11.84
C PHE A 151 12.72 3.55 -13.27
N THR A 152 12.93 4.57 -14.10
CA THR A 152 12.66 4.50 -15.55
C THR A 152 13.60 3.48 -16.21
N GLU A 153 13.23 3.01 -17.38
CA GLU A 153 14.07 2.10 -18.17
C GLU A 153 15.46 2.72 -18.44
N SER A 154 15.47 3.98 -18.85
CA SER A 154 16.71 4.73 -19.10
C SER A 154 17.58 4.88 -17.85
N ASN A 155 17.02 5.26 -16.70
CA ASN A 155 17.77 5.37 -15.45
C ASN A 155 18.29 4.01 -14.99
N THR A 156 17.51 2.95 -15.15
CA THR A 156 17.89 1.57 -14.82
C THR A 156 19.04 1.10 -15.72
N GLU A 157 18.97 1.40 -17.02
CA GLU A 157 20.05 1.06 -17.97
C GLU A 157 21.34 1.80 -17.62
N LEU A 158 21.29 3.10 -17.34
CA LEU A 158 22.44 3.90 -16.91
C LEU A 158 23.06 3.34 -15.62
N LEU A 159 22.26 3.00 -14.61
CA LEU A 159 22.73 2.41 -13.37
C LEU A 159 23.43 1.04 -13.61
N LEU A 160 22.87 0.22 -14.50
CA LEU A 160 23.49 -1.05 -14.92
C LEU A 160 24.76 -0.83 -15.74
N CYS A 161 24.88 0.27 -16.47
CA CYS A 161 26.13 0.64 -17.13
C CYS A 161 27.20 1.07 -16.11
N VAL A 162 26.82 1.86 -15.08
CA VAL A 162 27.72 2.26 -13.99
C VAL A 162 28.24 1.06 -13.22
N SER A 163 27.48 -0.01 -13.07
CA SER A 163 27.91 -1.21 -12.34
C SER A 163 29.15 -1.88 -12.94
N CYS A 164 29.43 -1.69 -14.25
CA CYS A 164 30.65 -2.23 -14.89
C CYS A 164 31.95 -1.52 -14.42
N LEU A 165 31.83 -0.37 -13.75
CA LEU A 165 32.96 0.37 -13.17
C LEU A 165 33.26 -0.06 -11.73
N SER A 166 32.52 -1.03 -11.18
CA SER A 166 32.77 -1.54 -9.83
C SER A 166 34.17 -2.19 -9.76
N PRO A 167 35.04 -1.81 -8.80
CA PRO A 167 36.33 -2.41 -8.61
C PRO A 167 36.27 -3.83 -8.01
N SER A 168 35.06 -4.30 -7.67
CA SER A 168 34.88 -5.66 -7.18
C SER A 168 35.38 -6.68 -8.17
N ASP A 169 35.97 -7.75 -7.67
CA ASP A 169 36.52 -8.86 -8.49
C ASP A 169 37.49 -8.41 -9.60
N PHE A 170 38.33 -7.41 -9.30
CA PHE A 170 39.33 -6.90 -10.26
C PHE A 170 38.73 -6.42 -11.58
N PHE A 171 37.58 -5.75 -11.54
CA PHE A 171 36.85 -5.30 -12.73
C PHE A 171 36.38 -6.42 -13.66
N ALA A 172 36.10 -7.62 -13.13
CA ALA A 172 35.67 -8.77 -13.93
C ALA A 172 34.36 -8.48 -14.74
N THR A 173 33.57 -7.53 -14.32
CA THR A 173 32.32 -7.11 -14.99
C THR A 173 32.50 -5.92 -15.95
N PHE A 174 33.77 -5.48 -16.20
CA PHE A 174 34.07 -4.36 -17.09
C PHE A 174 33.58 -4.63 -18.52
N ASP A 175 32.79 -3.73 -19.05
CA ASP A 175 32.22 -3.78 -20.39
C ASP A 175 32.39 -2.44 -21.10
N LYS A 176 33.24 -2.42 -22.13
CA LYS A 176 33.54 -1.22 -22.92
C LYS A 176 32.30 -0.65 -23.62
N GLN A 177 31.36 -1.51 -24.05
CA GLN A 177 30.14 -1.05 -24.72
C GLN A 177 29.20 -0.34 -23.75
N LYS A 178 29.11 -0.82 -22.50
CA LYS A 178 28.37 -0.13 -21.45
C LYS A 178 28.97 1.22 -21.09
N LEU A 179 30.30 1.33 -21.12
CA LEU A 179 30.99 2.60 -20.88
C LEU A 179 30.70 3.62 -21.98
N ILE A 180 30.65 3.19 -23.25
CA ILE A 180 30.32 4.06 -24.38
C ILE A 180 28.89 4.60 -24.29
N ARG A 181 27.98 3.84 -23.71
CA ARG A 181 26.59 4.31 -23.49
C ARG A 181 26.45 5.35 -22.35
N LEU A 182 27.44 5.41 -21.46
CA LEU A 182 27.50 6.41 -20.38
C LEU A 182 28.07 7.76 -20.85
N ALA A 183 28.86 7.78 -21.92
CA ALA A 183 29.47 8.96 -22.51
C ALA A 183 28.54 9.68 -23.48
#